data_3f6d6416549f86b428d6e82dd06397f8
#
_entry.id   3f6d6416549f86b428d6e82dd06397f8
#
_cell.length_a   1.000
_cell.length_b   1.000
_cell.length_c   1.000
_cell.angle_alpha   90.00
_cell.angle_beta   90.00
_cell.angle_gamma   90.00
#
_symmetry.space_group_name_H-M   'P 1'
#
loop_
_entity.id
_entity.type
_entity.pdbx_description
1 polymer ?
#
loop_
_entity_poly.entity_id
_entity_poly.type
_entity_poly.pdbx_seq_one_letter_code
_entity_poly.pdbx_strand_id
1 'polypeptide(L)'
;MEEKTNVLRLAFFEKLRKWCSEHQRRVVRIVVYCNFDNMDLHESFHQSVLQSYGVETVHTSNQGKNYADLKITIDVLSSMYSNNNIDEFFIMSNDKDMTPLLNTIRANKRNVAVITTGSTYNPSICEFADSHIELEEICDVEVTHKIIDDIANAYWNKLESYINAQISNFGVTGKYAHYELKYVLTNEIRYSKVMSYELATIIKGFYDDGNIFFYNYKYGTKPCVGFAPISKKADLISKGIIKEADVIATYDIQKDIDDLYAKALR
;
A
#
# COMPACT_ATOMS: atom_id res chain seq x y z
N MET A 1 2.96 20.72 9.28
CA MET A 1 4.14 20.39 8.46
C MET A 1 4.44 18.93 8.75
N GLU A 2 4.05 18.04 7.86
CA GLU A 2 4.35 16.63 8.00
C GLU A 2 5.86 16.46 7.85
N GLU A 3 6.52 15.97 8.89
CA GLU A 3 7.89 15.50 8.78
C GLU A 3 7.88 14.23 7.92
N LYS A 4 8.13 14.41 6.63
CA LYS A 4 8.42 13.25 5.76
C LYS A 4 9.62 12.53 6.36
N THR A 5 9.44 11.30 6.79
CA THR A 5 10.51 10.47 7.34
C THR A 5 11.56 10.26 6.25
N ASN A 6 12.66 10.97 6.34
CA ASN A 6 13.73 10.85 5.37
C ASN A 6 14.73 9.78 5.84
N VAL A 7 14.53 8.55 5.32
CA VAL A 7 15.36 7.38 5.67
C VAL A 7 16.83 7.49 5.26
N LEU A 8 17.20 8.49 4.48
CA LEU A 8 18.60 8.73 4.13
C LEU A 8 19.32 9.65 5.15
N ARG A 9 18.63 10.14 6.18
CA ARG A 9 19.29 10.90 7.25
C ARG A 9 20.13 9.97 8.12
N LEU A 10 21.27 10.46 8.58
CA LEU A 10 22.18 9.71 9.48
C LEU A 10 21.46 9.22 10.74
N ALA A 11 20.59 10.06 11.30
CA ALA A 11 19.78 9.71 12.47
C ALA A 11 18.97 8.41 12.27
N PHE A 12 18.53 8.11 11.05
CA PHE A 12 17.87 6.84 10.75
C PHE A 12 18.80 5.65 10.98
N PHE A 13 20.02 5.70 10.44
CA PHE A 13 20.98 4.59 10.57
C PHE A 13 21.45 4.37 12.01
N GLU A 14 21.52 5.43 12.80
CA GLU A 14 21.79 5.36 14.24
C GLU A 14 20.62 4.67 14.97
N LYS A 15 19.38 5.08 14.69
CA LYS A 15 18.18 4.46 15.25
C LYS A 15 18.05 2.99 14.84
N LEU A 16 18.30 2.66 13.58
CA LEU A 16 18.29 1.29 13.09
C LEU A 16 19.30 0.41 13.81
N ARG A 17 20.55 0.87 13.99
CA ARG A 17 21.59 0.13 14.72
C ARG A 17 21.23 -0.05 16.19
N LYS A 18 20.67 0.99 16.82
CA LYS A 18 20.20 0.96 18.20
C LYS A 18 19.07 -0.05 18.35
N TRP A 19 18.05 0.03 17.49
CA TRP A 19 16.91 -0.89 17.47
C TRP A 19 17.38 -2.34 17.29
N CYS A 20 18.26 -2.60 16.35
CA CYS A 20 18.85 -3.93 16.15
C CYS A 20 19.57 -4.43 17.42
N SER A 21 20.36 -3.58 18.07
CA SER A 21 21.07 -3.92 19.30
C SER A 21 20.11 -4.26 20.43
N GLU A 22 19.06 -3.50 20.61
CA GLU A 22 18.00 -3.73 21.63
C GLU A 22 17.27 -5.05 21.37
N HIS A 23 17.16 -5.49 20.11
CA HIS A 23 16.57 -6.78 19.73
C HIS A 23 17.60 -7.89 19.54
N GLN A 24 18.80 -7.78 20.16
CA GLN A 24 19.87 -8.78 20.12
C GLN A 24 20.37 -9.13 18.71
N ARG A 25 20.29 -8.17 17.77
CA ARG A 25 20.75 -8.29 16.39
C ARG A 25 22.02 -7.47 16.17
N ARG A 26 23.01 -8.10 15.58
CA ARG A 26 24.26 -7.44 15.20
C ARG A 26 24.22 -7.06 13.72
N VAL A 27 24.19 -5.77 13.43
CA VAL A 27 24.28 -5.27 12.06
C VAL A 27 25.70 -5.48 11.52
N VAL A 28 25.84 -6.27 10.47
CA VAL A 28 27.14 -6.54 9.82
C VAL A 28 27.30 -5.74 8.53
N ARG A 29 26.21 -5.41 7.84
CA ARG A 29 26.23 -4.67 6.58
C ARG A 29 24.93 -3.88 6.41
N ILE A 30 25.05 -2.67 5.89
CA ILE A 30 23.90 -1.85 5.43
C ILE A 30 24.23 -1.40 4.02
N VAL A 31 23.31 -1.61 3.09
CA VAL A 31 23.44 -1.15 1.70
C VAL A 31 22.24 -0.32 1.31
N VAL A 32 22.48 0.84 0.73
CA VAL A 32 21.45 1.73 0.21
C VAL A 32 21.52 1.77 -1.31
N TYR A 33 20.41 1.42 -1.94
CA TYR A 33 20.23 1.45 -3.38
C TYR A 33 19.39 2.67 -3.74
N CYS A 34 19.95 3.61 -4.44
CA CYS A 34 19.29 4.87 -4.72
C CYS A 34 19.80 5.50 -6.02
N ASN A 35 18.96 6.27 -6.67
CA ASN A 35 19.41 7.20 -7.71
C ASN A 35 19.97 8.46 -7.05
N PHE A 36 21.27 8.46 -6.80
CA PHE A 36 21.97 9.59 -6.16
C PHE A 36 22.08 10.84 -7.06
N ASP A 37 21.68 10.75 -8.33
CA ASP A 37 21.59 11.91 -9.23
C ASP A 37 20.25 12.64 -9.08
N ASN A 38 19.32 12.09 -8.29
CA ASN A 38 18.03 12.74 -8.06
C ASN A 38 18.21 14.02 -7.21
N MET A 39 17.86 15.16 -7.81
CA MET A 39 17.98 16.48 -7.18
C MET A 39 17.15 16.60 -5.89
N ASP A 40 16.04 15.90 -5.77
CA ASP A 40 15.20 15.89 -4.57
C ASP A 40 15.89 15.26 -3.35
N LEU A 41 17.00 14.54 -3.56
CA LEU A 41 17.80 13.92 -2.51
C LEU A 41 19.00 14.77 -2.07
N HIS A 42 19.27 15.89 -2.74
CA HIS A 42 20.47 16.71 -2.49
C HIS A 42 20.58 17.26 -1.06
N GLU A 43 19.47 17.55 -0.42
CA GLU A 43 19.47 17.98 0.97
C GLU A 43 19.72 16.84 1.97
N SER A 44 19.66 15.61 1.49
CA SER A 44 19.62 14.44 2.36
C SER A 44 20.97 13.78 2.56
N PHE A 45 21.83 13.58 1.52
CA PHE A 45 23.18 13.02 1.70
C PHE A 45 23.94 12.79 0.41
N HIS A 46 25.18 13.22 0.43
CA HIS A 46 26.20 12.74 -0.48
C HIS A 46 26.58 11.29 -0.12
N GLN A 47 26.80 10.44 -1.13
CA GLN A 47 27.27 9.06 -0.93
C GLN A 47 28.46 8.96 0.04
N SER A 48 29.40 9.91 -0.05
CA SER A 48 30.59 9.97 0.82
C SER A 48 30.23 10.07 2.30
N VAL A 49 29.16 10.79 2.66
CA VAL A 49 28.71 10.92 4.04
C VAL A 49 28.13 9.59 4.53
N LEU A 50 27.27 8.93 3.76
CA LEU A 50 26.75 7.60 4.09
C LEU A 50 27.87 6.59 4.27
N GLN A 51 28.86 6.58 3.37
CA GLN A 51 30.01 5.69 3.43
C GLN A 51 30.87 5.92 4.67
N SER A 52 31.03 7.17 5.11
CA SER A 52 31.77 7.50 6.34
C SER A 52 31.10 6.93 7.60
N TYR A 53 29.80 6.64 7.56
CA TYR A 53 29.04 5.98 8.62
C TYR A 53 28.92 4.45 8.43
N GLY A 54 29.70 3.89 7.53
CA GLY A 54 29.71 2.45 7.27
C GLY A 54 28.46 1.94 6.55
N VAL A 55 27.82 2.81 5.77
CA VAL A 55 26.70 2.46 4.89
C VAL A 55 27.23 2.36 3.46
N GLU A 56 27.13 1.19 2.86
CA GLU A 56 27.46 0.99 1.46
C GLU A 56 26.40 1.64 0.57
N THR A 57 26.82 2.24 -0.51
CA THR A 57 25.93 2.92 -1.44
C THR A 57 26.07 2.34 -2.85
N VAL A 58 24.93 1.99 -3.43
CA VAL A 58 24.83 1.49 -4.79
C VAL A 58 23.97 2.43 -5.61
N HIS A 59 24.60 3.07 -6.61
CA HIS A 59 23.86 3.92 -7.52
C HIS A 59 22.94 3.09 -8.42
N THR A 60 21.68 3.49 -8.53
CA THR A 60 20.69 2.90 -9.42
C THR A 60 20.13 3.97 -10.33
N SER A 61 20.34 3.81 -11.64
CA SER A 61 19.79 4.78 -12.60
C SER A 61 18.29 4.56 -12.81
N ASN A 62 17.56 5.65 -13.09
CA ASN A 62 16.12 5.58 -13.42
C ASN A 62 15.84 5.05 -14.85
N GLN A 63 16.81 4.49 -15.53
CA GLN A 63 16.69 4.08 -16.94
C GLN A 63 15.93 2.77 -17.17
N GLY A 64 15.34 2.18 -16.14
CA GLY A 64 14.51 0.98 -16.30
C GLY A 64 13.66 0.72 -15.07
N LYS A 65 12.45 0.22 -15.28
CA LYS A 65 11.64 -0.33 -14.18
C LYS A 65 12.41 -1.50 -13.56
N ASN A 66 12.41 -1.58 -12.23
CA ASN A 66 12.98 -2.69 -11.45
C ASN A 66 14.51 -2.83 -11.49
N TYR A 67 15.26 -1.81 -11.88
CA TYR A 67 16.73 -1.90 -11.87
C TYR A 67 17.30 -2.00 -10.44
N ALA A 68 16.72 -1.23 -9.50
CA ALA A 68 17.08 -1.30 -8.09
C ALA A 68 16.77 -2.68 -7.50
N ASP A 69 15.59 -3.22 -7.78
CA ASP A 69 15.13 -4.51 -7.26
C ASP A 69 16.01 -5.66 -7.73
N LEU A 70 16.41 -5.63 -9.01
CA LEU A 70 17.35 -6.60 -9.57
C LEU A 70 18.71 -6.51 -8.88
N LYS A 71 19.24 -5.30 -8.66
CA LYS A 71 20.50 -5.09 -7.94
C LYS A 71 20.45 -5.58 -6.51
N ILE A 72 19.38 -5.23 -5.78
CA ILE A 72 19.13 -5.73 -4.42
C ILE A 72 19.13 -7.26 -4.42
N THR A 73 18.39 -7.87 -5.34
CA THR A 73 18.29 -9.33 -5.44
C THR A 73 19.67 -9.97 -5.67
N ILE A 74 20.44 -9.48 -6.63
CA ILE A 74 21.78 -10.02 -6.93
C ILE A 74 22.71 -9.87 -5.72
N ASP A 75 22.75 -8.72 -5.08
CA ASP A 75 23.66 -8.45 -3.97
C ASP A 75 23.28 -9.26 -2.71
N VAL A 76 21.99 -9.42 -2.42
CA VAL A 76 21.52 -10.26 -1.31
C VAL A 76 21.89 -11.72 -1.56
N LEU A 77 21.61 -12.27 -2.75
CA LEU A 77 21.96 -13.63 -3.10
C LEU A 77 23.48 -13.85 -3.05
N SER A 78 24.25 -12.91 -3.60
CA SER A 78 25.71 -12.93 -3.54
C SER A 78 26.22 -12.95 -2.10
N SER A 79 25.67 -12.10 -1.23
CA SER A 79 26.01 -12.05 0.20
C SER A 79 25.63 -13.33 0.93
N MET A 80 24.48 -13.89 0.62
CA MET A 80 23.97 -15.13 1.22
C MET A 80 24.86 -16.34 0.89
N TYR A 81 25.31 -16.45 -0.37
CA TYR A 81 26.15 -17.57 -0.81
C TYR A 81 27.63 -17.40 -0.45
N SER A 82 28.12 -16.16 -0.34
CA SER A 82 29.54 -15.92 -0.03
C SER A 82 29.84 -15.80 1.46
N ASN A 83 28.85 -15.56 2.31
CA ASN A 83 29.05 -15.33 3.74
C ASN A 83 28.07 -16.13 4.60
N ASN A 84 28.57 -17.25 5.15
CA ASN A 84 27.79 -18.12 6.02
C ASN A 84 27.47 -17.53 7.41
N ASN A 85 28.08 -16.41 7.77
CA ASN A 85 27.89 -15.77 9.08
C ASN A 85 26.73 -14.77 9.11
N ILE A 86 26.00 -14.61 7.99
CA ILE A 86 24.79 -13.78 7.95
C ILE A 86 23.60 -14.69 8.19
N ASP A 87 22.94 -14.51 9.31
CA ASP A 87 21.80 -15.34 9.72
C ASP A 87 20.45 -14.74 9.31
N GLU A 88 20.40 -13.42 9.20
CA GLU A 88 19.16 -12.69 8.92
C GLU A 88 19.39 -11.56 7.90
N PHE A 89 18.43 -11.39 7.01
CA PHE A 89 18.39 -10.31 6.02
C PHE A 89 17.21 -9.40 6.29
N PHE A 90 17.45 -8.10 6.33
CA PHE A 90 16.41 -7.07 6.42
C PHE A 90 16.20 -6.48 5.04
N ILE A 91 15.02 -6.66 4.48
CA ILE A 91 14.64 -6.09 3.18
C ILE A 91 13.65 -4.95 3.42
N MET A 92 14.11 -3.73 3.18
CA MET A 92 13.26 -2.54 3.31
C MET A 92 12.60 -2.25 1.97
N SER A 93 11.34 -2.63 1.85
CA SER A 93 10.56 -2.41 0.64
C SER A 93 9.06 -2.55 0.91
N ASN A 94 8.27 -1.71 0.24
CA ASN A 94 6.82 -1.85 0.16
C ASN A 94 6.38 -2.65 -1.07
N ASP A 95 7.34 -3.05 -1.93
CA ASP A 95 7.04 -3.66 -3.22
C ASP A 95 6.92 -5.18 -3.10
N LYS A 96 5.76 -5.71 -3.44
CA LYS A 96 5.50 -7.15 -3.49
C LYS A 96 6.42 -7.91 -4.46
N ASP A 97 7.02 -7.22 -5.44
CA ASP A 97 7.93 -7.85 -6.40
C ASP A 97 9.23 -8.34 -5.74
N MET A 98 9.46 -8.00 -4.45
CA MET A 98 10.51 -8.62 -3.60
C MET A 98 10.16 -10.03 -3.11
N THR A 99 8.92 -10.50 -3.23
CA THR A 99 8.47 -11.83 -2.75
C THR A 99 9.37 -13.00 -3.21
N PRO A 100 9.82 -13.08 -4.49
CA PRO A 100 10.71 -14.16 -4.92
C PRO A 100 12.05 -14.17 -4.17
N LEU A 101 12.58 -12.99 -3.83
CA LEU A 101 13.80 -12.86 -3.03
C LEU A 101 13.57 -13.37 -1.61
N LEU A 102 12.50 -12.95 -0.94
CA LEU A 102 12.15 -13.38 0.42
C LEU A 102 12.04 -14.91 0.48
N ASN A 103 11.32 -15.52 -0.47
CA ASN A 103 11.19 -16.96 -0.56
C ASN A 103 12.54 -17.66 -0.75
N THR A 104 13.43 -17.10 -1.58
CA THR A 104 14.75 -17.68 -1.85
C THR A 104 15.62 -17.64 -0.58
N ILE A 105 15.59 -16.55 0.18
CA ILE A 105 16.34 -16.44 1.45
C ILE A 105 15.87 -17.53 2.42
N ARG A 106 14.56 -17.67 2.63
CA ARG A 106 13.98 -18.69 3.52
C ARG A 106 14.28 -20.12 3.06
N ALA A 107 14.17 -20.38 1.75
CA ALA A 107 14.51 -21.69 1.18
C ALA A 107 15.99 -22.10 1.45
N ASN A 108 16.87 -21.12 1.60
CA ASN A 108 18.27 -21.32 1.96
C ASN A 108 18.52 -21.31 3.48
N LYS A 109 17.47 -21.47 4.27
CA LYS A 109 17.53 -21.55 5.75
C LYS A 109 18.15 -20.30 6.40
N ARG A 110 17.91 -19.14 5.82
CA ARG A 110 18.22 -17.83 6.40
C ARG A 110 16.92 -17.17 6.82
N ASN A 111 16.97 -16.40 7.90
CA ASN A 111 15.84 -15.59 8.31
C ASN A 111 15.73 -14.34 7.42
N VAL A 112 14.53 -13.90 7.19
CA VAL A 112 14.28 -12.63 6.51
C VAL A 112 13.21 -11.83 7.22
N ALA A 113 13.54 -10.57 7.50
CA ALA A 113 12.60 -9.57 7.97
C ALA A 113 12.29 -8.60 6.84
N VAL A 114 11.03 -8.28 6.65
CA VAL A 114 10.62 -7.19 5.77
C VAL A 114 10.35 -5.95 6.60
N ILE A 115 10.93 -4.82 6.17
CA ILE A 115 10.66 -3.51 6.76
C ILE A 115 9.81 -2.73 5.77
N THR A 116 8.61 -2.33 6.20
CA THR A 116 7.70 -1.52 5.39
C THR A 116 7.50 -0.15 6.03
N THR A 117 7.01 0.81 5.27
CA THR A 117 6.70 2.14 5.77
C THR A 117 5.31 2.57 5.37
N GLY A 118 4.61 3.21 6.31
CA GLY A 118 3.25 3.70 6.12
C GLY A 118 2.26 2.59 5.82
N SER A 119 1.07 3.00 5.44
CA SER A 119 -0.03 2.10 5.09
C SER A 119 -0.04 1.68 3.61
N THR A 120 0.98 2.04 2.84
CA THR A 120 1.00 1.91 1.36
C THR A 120 1.67 0.64 0.85
N TYR A 121 1.96 -0.32 1.69
CA TYR A 121 2.53 -1.59 1.28
C TYR A 121 1.44 -2.65 1.05
N ASN A 122 1.75 -3.67 0.25
CA ASN A 122 0.87 -4.81 0.08
C ASN A 122 1.11 -5.81 1.23
N PRO A 123 0.13 -6.08 2.11
CA PRO A 123 0.31 -6.98 3.25
C PRO A 123 0.80 -8.38 2.87
N SER A 124 0.55 -8.83 1.64
CA SER A 124 1.02 -10.12 1.18
C SER A 124 2.55 -10.27 1.21
N ILE A 125 3.31 -9.16 1.17
CA ILE A 125 4.78 -9.24 1.28
C ILE A 125 5.19 -9.79 2.66
N CYS A 126 4.42 -9.49 3.70
CA CYS A 126 4.70 -9.92 5.07
C CYS A 126 4.57 -11.44 5.26
N GLU A 127 3.70 -12.11 4.46
CA GLU A 127 3.50 -13.56 4.54
C GLU A 127 4.72 -14.36 4.06
N PHE A 128 5.56 -13.73 3.26
CA PHE A 128 6.77 -14.34 2.71
C PHE A 128 8.03 -14.04 3.52
N ALA A 129 7.91 -13.28 4.62
CA ALA A 129 8.99 -13.01 5.55
C ALA A 129 8.81 -13.82 6.86
N ASP A 130 9.87 -13.97 7.63
CA ASP A 130 9.81 -14.58 8.97
C ASP A 130 9.37 -13.57 10.03
N SER A 131 9.62 -12.28 9.77
CA SER A 131 9.13 -11.18 10.60
C SER A 131 8.83 -9.94 9.76
N HIS A 132 7.88 -9.14 10.24
CA HIS A 132 7.53 -7.85 9.68
C HIS A 132 7.82 -6.75 10.72
N ILE A 133 8.43 -5.67 10.27
CA ILE A 133 8.81 -4.53 11.10
C ILE A 133 8.32 -3.26 10.40
N GLU A 134 7.66 -2.40 11.12
CA GLU A 134 7.29 -1.09 10.61
C GLU A 134 8.46 -0.12 10.78
N LEU A 135 8.78 0.64 9.73
CA LEU A 135 9.86 1.63 9.76
C LEU A 135 9.64 2.66 10.87
N GLU A 136 8.38 2.99 11.12
CA GLU A 136 7.93 3.93 12.13
C GLU A 136 8.33 3.47 13.54
N GLU A 137 8.31 2.16 13.82
CA GLU A 137 8.79 1.57 15.07
C GLU A 137 10.29 1.84 15.26
N ILE A 138 11.09 1.60 14.21
CA ILE A 138 12.54 1.87 14.24
C ILE A 138 12.82 3.37 14.44
N CYS A 139 12.02 4.22 13.81
CA CYS A 139 12.19 5.65 13.87
C CYS A 139 11.66 6.30 15.16
N ASP A 140 10.95 5.53 15.99
CA ASP A 140 10.27 6.04 17.19
C ASP A 140 9.29 7.18 16.82
N VAL A 141 8.54 6.96 15.74
CA VAL A 141 7.51 7.87 15.24
C VAL A 141 6.17 7.21 15.49
N GLU A 142 5.28 7.88 16.19
CA GLU A 142 3.91 7.42 16.28
C GLU A 142 3.32 7.33 14.87
N VAL A 143 2.88 6.14 14.48
CA VAL A 143 2.03 5.98 13.29
C VAL A 143 0.74 6.69 13.64
N THR A 144 0.62 7.93 13.20
CA THR A 144 -0.63 8.62 13.36
C THR A 144 -1.64 7.96 12.44
N HIS A 145 -2.66 7.30 12.99
CA HIS A 145 -3.87 6.84 12.28
C HIS A 145 -4.52 7.96 11.44
N LYS A 146 -4.07 9.17 11.62
CA LYS A 146 -4.41 10.37 10.84
C LYS A 146 -4.29 10.22 9.33
N ILE A 147 -3.34 9.43 8.83
CA ILE A 147 -3.18 9.22 7.39
C ILE A 147 -4.35 8.40 6.83
N ILE A 148 -4.80 7.38 7.53
CA ILE A 148 -5.95 6.57 7.11
C ILE A 148 -7.23 7.41 7.17
N ASP A 149 -7.40 8.20 8.22
CA ASP A 149 -8.56 9.08 8.37
C ASP A 149 -8.57 10.18 7.29
N ASP A 150 -7.42 10.78 6.97
CA ASP A 150 -7.30 11.79 5.92
C ASP A 150 -7.59 11.18 4.53
N ILE A 151 -7.12 9.98 4.26
CA ILE A 151 -7.40 9.23 3.03
C ILE A 151 -8.89 8.87 2.98
N ALA A 152 -9.46 8.38 4.08
CA ALA A 152 -10.88 8.05 4.17
C ALA A 152 -11.76 9.29 3.94
N ASN A 153 -11.43 10.43 4.56
CA ASN A 153 -12.14 11.69 4.36
C ASN A 153 -12.03 12.21 2.92
N ALA A 154 -10.82 12.16 2.34
CA ALA A 154 -10.62 12.56 0.94
C ALA A 154 -11.41 11.65 -0.01
N TYR A 155 -11.44 10.34 0.26
CA TYR A 155 -12.19 9.38 -0.54
C TYR A 155 -13.71 9.58 -0.36
N TRP A 156 -14.18 9.84 0.85
CA TRP A 156 -15.58 10.18 1.12
C TRP A 156 -16.04 11.39 0.32
N ASN A 157 -15.28 12.48 0.35
CA ASN A 157 -15.58 13.69 -0.40
C ASN A 157 -15.64 13.44 -1.91
N LYS A 158 -14.74 12.59 -2.43
CA LYS A 158 -14.73 12.18 -3.83
C LYS A 158 -15.97 11.36 -4.17
N LEU A 159 -16.34 10.40 -3.34
CA LEU A 159 -17.54 9.58 -3.50
C LEU A 159 -18.81 10.43 -3.52
N GLU A 160 -18.99 11.31 -2.55
CA GLU A 160 -20.14 12.21 -2.50
C GLU A 160 -20.20 13.13 -3.72
N SER A 161 -19.09 13.74 -4.09
CA SER A 161 -19.00 14.61 -5.27
C SER A 161 -19.36 13.86 -6.55
N TYR A 162 -18.85 12.65 -6.72
CA TYR A 162 -19.19 11.82 -7.87
C TYR A 162 -20.69 11.50 -7.92
N ILE A 163 -21.25 10.99 -6.82
CA ILE A 163 -22.67 10.62 -6.78
C ILE A 163 -23.56 11.84 -7.02
N ASN A 164 -23.26 12.99 -6.42
CA ASN A 164 -23.98 14.23 -6.67
C ASN A 164 -23.95 14.65 -8.15
N ALA A 165 -22.78 14.59 -8.78
CA ALA A 165 -22.63 14.90 -10.19
C ALA A 165 -23.43 13.93 -11.08
N GLN A 166 -23.43 12.63 -10.77
CA GLN A 166 -24.21 11.63 -11.52
C GLN A 166 -25.72 11.82 -11.35
N ILE A 167 -26.22 12.15 -10.15
CA ILE A 167 -27.62 12.46 -9.89
C ILE A 167 -28.05 13.71 -10.69
N SER A 168 -27.22 14.74 -10.72
CA SER A 168 -27.48 15.96 -11.50
C SER A 168 -27.49 15.68 -13.00
N ASN A 169 -26.53 14.91 -13.48
CA ASN A 169 -26.44 14.54 -14.88
C ASN A 169 -27.64 13.67 -15.33
N PHE A 170 -28.11 12.78 -14.46
CA PHE A 170 -29.30 11.97 -14.73
C PHE A 170 -30.54 12.83 -14.98
N GLY A 171 -30.72 13.90 -14.22
CA GLY A 171 -31.83 14.86 -14.43
C GLY A 171 -31.81 15.53 -15.81
N VAL A 172 -30.64 15.63 -16.45
CA VAL A 172 -30.48 16.27 -17.76
C VAL A 172 -30.48 15.24 -18.89
N THR A 173 -29.77 14.13 -18.71
CA THR A 173 -29.49 13.17 -19.81
C THR A 173 -30.28 11.87 -19.71
N GLY A 174 -30.93 11.61 -18.57
CA GLY A 174 -31.52 10.31 -18.27
C GLY A 174 -30.53 9.16 -18.10
N LYS A 175 -29.21 9.46 -18.03
CA LYS A 175 -28.14 8.46 -17.87
C LYS A 175 -27.45 8.64 -16.53
N TYR A 176 -27.30 7.54 -15.82
CA TYR A 176 -26.61 7.48 -14.54
C TYR A 176 -25.44 6.48 -14.62
N ALA A 177 -24.24 6.92 -14.32
CA ALA A 177 -23.10 6.03 -14.19
C ALA A 177 -22.99 5.53 -12.74
N HIS A 178 -23.26 4.25 -12.55
CA HIS A 178 -23.20 3.63 -11.22
C HIS A 178 -21.75 3.53 -10.74
N TYR A 179 -21.56 3.72 -9.44
CA TYR A 179 -20.27 3.54 -8.78
C TYR A 179 -20.14 2.06 -8.40
N GLU A 180 -19.44 1.30 -9.22
CA GLU A 180 -19.35 -0.16 -9.09
C GLU A 180 -18.23 -0.54 -8.13
N LEU A 181 -18.52 -1.33 -7.08
CA LEU A 181 -17.56 -1.77 -6.10
C LEU A 181 -16.36 -2.47 -6.74
N LYS A 182 -16.62 -3.43 -7.61
CA LYS A 182 -15.54 -4.19 -8.24
C LYS A 182 -14.65 -3.33 -9.13
N TYR A 183 -15.22 -2.37 -9.84
CA TYR A 183 -14.47 -1.42 -10.65
C TYR A 183 -13.58 -0.54 -9.78
N VAL A 184 -14.12 -0.02 -8.70
CA VAL A 184 -13.40 0.82 -7.75
C VAL A 184 -12.22 0.06 -7.14
N LEU A 185 -12.46 -1.15 -6.64
CA LEU A 185 -11.42 -1.97 -6.02
C LEU A 185 -10.31 -2.42 -7.01
N THR A 186 -10.60 -2.46 -8.32
CA THR A 186 -9.62 -2.91 -9.32
C THR A 186 -8.96 -1.81 -10.13
N ASN A 187 -9.62 -0.66 -10.31
CA ASN A 187 -9.18 0.38 -11.25
C ASN A 187 -8.84 1.73 -10.62
N GLU A 188 -9.46 2.14 -9.53
CA GLU A 188 -9.12 3.42 -8.88
C GLU A 188 -7.73 3.43 -8.24
N ILE A 189 -7.19 2.28 -7.95
CA ILE A 189 -5.82 2.09 -7.46
C ILE A 189 -4.79 2.74 -8.37
N ARG A 190 -5.00 2.71 -9.69
CA ARG A 190 -4.09 3.31 -10.67
C ARG A 190 -4.03 4.84 -10.59
N TYR A 191 -5.06 5.48 -10.07
CA TYR A 191 -5.22 6.93 -10.09
C TYR A 191 -5.05 7.60 -8.72
N SER A 192 -5.23 6.88 -7.62
CA SER A 192 -5.29 7.49 -6.27
C SER A 192 -4.04 7.32 -5.42
N LYS A 193 -3.02 6.59 -5.88
CA LYS A 193 -1.85 6.18 -5.07
C LYS A 193 -2.20 5.42 -3.77
N VAL A 194 -3.44 5.03 -3.61
CA VAL A 194 -3.94 4.24 -2.48
C VAL A 194 -3.92 2.77 -2.87
N MET A 195 -3.43 1.91 -2.01
CA MET A 195 -3.39 0.46 -2.27
C MET A 195 -4.81 -0.12 -2.25
N SER A 196 -5.05 -1.17 -3.03
CA SER A 196 -6.38 -1.79 -3.16
C SER A 196 -7.00 -2.21 -1.83
N TYR A 197 -6.17 -2.73 -0.93
CA TYR A 197 -6.67 -3.20 0.36
C TYR A 197 -7.01 -2.04 1.30
N GLU A 198 -6.27 -0.92 1.26
CA GLU A 198 -6.61 0.28 2.04
C GLU A 198 -7.95 0.83 1.61
N LEU A 199 -8.16 0.93 0.29
CA LEU A 199 -9.45 1.35 -0.25
C LEU A 199 -10.56 0.37 0.13
N ALA A 200 -10.30 -0.94 0.07
CA ALA A 200 -11.22 -1.97 0.50
C ALA A 200 -11.56 -1.85 2.01
N THR A 201 -10.55 -1.61 2.84
CA THR A 201 -10.72 -1.40 4.29
C THR A 201 -11.52 -0.13 4.57
N ILE A 202 -11.25 0.97 3.86
CA ILE A 202 -12.00 2.24 3.97
C ILE A 202 -13.47 2.03 3.59
N ILE A 203 -13.75 1.38 2.45
CA ILE A 203 -15.12 1.11 2.00
C ILE A 203 -15.83 0.17 2.98
N LYS A 204 -15.13 -0.85 3.50
CA LYS A 204 -15.67 -1.71 4.55
C LYS A 204 -16.01 -0.93 5.81
N GLY A 205 -15.13 -0.04 6.27
CA GLY A 205 -15.39 0.84 7.41
C GLY A 205 -16.65 1.70 7.19
N PHE A 206 -16.79 2.33 6.03
CA PHE A 206 -18.00 3.10 5.71
C PHE A 206 -19.27 2.25 5.72
N TYR A 207 -19.18 0.99 5.33
CA TYR A 207 -20.32 0.07 5.38
C TYR A 207 -20.65 -0.37 6.81
N ASP A 208 -19.66 -0.75 7.57
CA ASP A 208 -19.80 -1.17 8.97
C ASP A 208 -20.38 -0.03 9.85
N ASP A 209 -20.01 1.21 9.54
CA ASP A 209 -20.54 2.42 10.19
C ASP A 209 -21.93 2.83 9.68
N GLY A 210 -22.49 2.14 8.69
CA GLY A 210 -23.79 2.45 8.11
C GLY A 210 -23.81 3.71 7.24
N ASN A 211 -22.65 4.21 6.81
CA ASN A 211 -22.53 5.43 6.01
C ASN A 211 -22.83 5.20 4.52
N ILE A 212 -22.63 3.98 4.02
CA ILE A 212 -22.94 3.59 2.65
C ILE A 212 -23.92 2.40 2.63
N PHE A 213 -24.55 2.21 1.47
CA PHE A 213 -25.39 1.04 1.18
C PHE A 213 -25.03 0.47 -0.19
N PHE A 214 -25.30 -0.81 -0.38
CA PHE A 214 -25.10 -1.54 -1.64
C PHE A 214 -26.44 -1.77 -2.34
N TYR A 215 -26.38 -1.83 -3.68
CA TYR A 215 -27.56 -2.11 -4.50
C TYR A 215 -27.19 -2.85 -5.78
N ASN A 216 -28.10 -3.67 -6.26
CA ASN A 216 -27.96 -4.37 -7.55
C ASN A 216 -28.33 -3.45 -8.70
N TYR A 217 -27.56 -3.52 -9.79
CA TYR A 217 -27.93 -2.91 -11.06
C TYR A 217 -27.45 -3.75 -12.24
N LYS A 218 -27.84 -3.38 -13.45
CA LYS A 218 -27.39 -4.07 -14.67
C LYS A 218 -26.58 -3.13 -15.54
N TYR A 219 -25.42 -3.58 -15.96
CA TYR A 219 -24.65 -2.96 -17.02
C TYR A 219 -24.82 -3.79 -18.31
N GLY A 220 -25.68 -3.35 -19.20
CA GLY A 220 -26.19 -4.20 -20.28
C GLY A 220 -26.95 -5.41 -19.72
N THR A 221 -26.49 -6.61 -20.02
CA THR A 221 -27.04 -7.87 -19.46
C THR A 221 -26.34 -8.35 -18.19
N LYS A 222 -25.20 -7.73 -17.81
CA LYS A 222 -24.36 -8.18 -16.71
C LYS A 222 -24.87 -7.64 -15.38
N PRO A 223 -25.11 -8.50 -14.37
CA PRO A 223 -25.41 -8.05 -13.03
C PRO A 223 -24.15 -7.42 -12.38
N CYS A 224 -24.32 -6.27 -11.74
CA CYS A 224 -23.29 -5.54 -11.05
C CYS A 224 -23.78 -5.09 -9.68
N VAL A 225 -22.85 -4.79 -8.77
CA VAL A 225 -23.14 -4.21 -7.46
C VAL A 225 -22.58 -2.81 -7.41
N GLY A 226 -23.46 -1.85 -7.15
CA GLY A 226 -23.11 -0.46 -6.92
C GLY A 226 -23.21 -0.12 -5.44
N PHE A 227 -22.58 0.98 -5.06
CA PHE A 227 -22.72 1.54 -3.72
C PHE A 227 -22.79 3.06 -3.76
N ALA A 228 -23.39 3.62 -2.73
CA ALA A 228 -23.56 5.07 -2.57
C ALA A 228 -23.69 5.45 -1.09
N PRO A 229 -23.45 6.73 -0.73
CA PRO A 229 -23.76 7.24 0.60
C PRO A 229 -25.23 7.00 0.96
N ILE A 230 -25.49 6.60 2.20
CA ILE A 230 -26.86 6.35 2.70
C ILE A 230 -27.72 7.62 2.60
N SER A 231 -27.12 8.80 2.74
CA SER A 231 -27.77 10.11 2.58
C SER A 231 -28.38 10.32 1.19
N LYS A 232 -27.92 9.59 0.17
CA LYS A 232 -28.38 9.69 -1.21
C LYS A 232 -29.42 8.63 -1.60
N LYS A 233 -29.71 7.68 -0.70
CA LYS A 233 -30.63 6.58 -0.97
C LYS A 233 -32.00 7.05 -1.45
N ALA A 234 -32.59 7.98 -0.69
CA ALA A 234 -33.92 8.53 -1.01
C ALA A 234 -33.95 9.23 -2.37
N ASP A 235 -32.91 10.01 -2.70
CA ASP A 235 -32.79 10.70 -3.97
C ASP A 235 -32.68 9.72 -5.15
N LEU A 236 -31.86 8.68 -5.01
CA LEU A 236 -31.67 7.67 -6.05
C LEU A 236 -32.96 6.89 -6.34
N ILE A 237 -33.74 6.58 -5.31
CA ILE A 237 -35.03 5.89 -5.44
C ILE A 237 -36.10 6.83 -6.04
N SER A 238 -36.25 8.03 -5.49
CA SER A 238 -37.28 8.98 -5.94
C SER A 238 -37.12 9.40 -7.40
N LYS A 239 -35.87 9.45 -7.88
CA LYS A 239 -35.56 9.72 -9.29
C LYS A 239 -35.65 8.47 -10.18
N GLY A 240 -35.93 7.30 -9.63
CA GLY A 240 -36.02 6.05 -10.39
C GLY A 240 -34.69 5.54 -10.93
N ILE A 241 -33.56 5.98 -10.36
CA ILE A 241 -32.21 5.52 -10.72
C ILE A 241 -32.02 4.08 -10.22
N ILE A 242 -32.51 3.78 -9.04
CA ILE A 242 -32.61 2.44 -8.45
C ILE A 242 -34.02 2.22 -7.89
N LYS A 243 -34.38 0.98 -7.68
CA LYS A 243 -35.64 0.61 -6.99
C LYS A 243 -35.33 0.20 -5.55
N GLU A 244 -36.31 0.30 -4.65
CA GLU A 244 -36.17 -0.18 -3.26
C GLU A 244 -35.80 -1.69 -3.24
N ALA A 245 -36.37 -2.47 -4.18
CA ALA A 245 -36.09 -3.90 -4.31
C ALA A 245 -34.64 -4.22 -4.77
N ASP A 246 -33.92 -3.24 -5.31
CA ASP A 246 -32.53 -3.41 -5.74
C ASP A 246 -31.56 -3.22 -4.56
N VAL A 247 -32.01 -2.61 -3.46
CA VAL A 247 -31.19 -2.36 -2.27
C VAL A 247 -30.87 -3.68 -1.57
N ILE A 248 -29.59 -3.91 -1.31
CA ILE A 248 -29.10 -5.11 -0.65
C ILE A 248 -29.12 -4.85 0.87
N ALA A 249 -29.91 -5.64 1.59
CA ALA A 249 -30.08 -5.48 3.03
C ALA A 249 -28.81 -5.82 3.82
N THR A 250 -28.10 -6.87 3.39
CA THR A 250 -26.82 -7.28 3.99
C THR A 250 -25.88 -7.69 2.88
N TYR A 251 -24.70 -7.08 2.83
CA TYR A 251 -23.69 -7.32 1.83
C TYR A 251 -22.41 -7.86 2.45
N ASP A 252 -21.91 -8.97 1.95
CA ASP A 252 -20.65 -9.56 2.40
C ASP A 252 -19.46 -8.95 1.62
N ILE A 253 -19.09 -7.75 2.03
CA ILE A 253 -17.95 -7.05 1.43
C ILE A 253 -16.62 -7.79 1.70
N GLN A 254 -16.51 -8.53 2.82
CA GLN A 254 -15.31 -9.26 3.16
C GLN A 254 -15.00 -10.33 2.11
N LYS A 255 -16.01 -11.00 1.62
CA LYS A 255 -15.86 -11.98 0.54
C LYS A 255 -15.28 -11.37 -0.74
N ASP A 256 -15.71 -10.16 -1.13
CA ASP A 256 -15.14 -9.50 -2.31
C ASP A 256 -13.69 -9.08 -2.08
N ILE A 257 -13.34 -8.68 -0.87
CA ILE A 257 -11.97 -8.37 -0.46
C ILE A 257 -11.10 -9.63 -0.54
N ASP A 258 -11.56 -10.74 0.04
CA ASP A 258 -10.84 -12.02 0.04
C ASP A 258 -10.67 -12.57 -1.40
N ASP A 259 -11.69 -12.42 -2.25
CA ASP A 259 -11.63 -12.81 -3.67
C ASP A 259 -10.61 -11.96 -4.46
N LEU A 260 -10.44 -10.68 -4.10
CA LEU A 260 -9.41 -9.81 -4.67
C LEU A 260 -8.01 -10.27 -4.29
N TYR A 261 -7.79 -10.59 -3.01
CA TYR A 261 -6.51 -11.10 -2.53
C TYR A 261 -6.16 -12.45 -3.14
N ALA A 262 -7.10 -13.37 -3.19
CA ALA A 262 -6.90 -14.67 -3.80
C ALA A 262 -6.52 -14.60 -5.30
N LYS A 263 -6.94 -13.52 -6.00
CA LYS A 263 -6.56 -13.27 -7.40
C LYS A 263 -5.22 -12.58 -7.55
N ALA A 264 -4.83 -11.76 -6.57
CA ALA A 264 -3.52 -11.09 -6.56
C ALA A 264 -2.38 -12.05 -6.23
N LEU A 265 -2.69 -13.20 -5.58
CA LEU A 265 -1.74 -14.26 -5.22
C LEU A 265 -1.55 -15.31 -6.34
N ARG A 266 -2.32 -15.24 -7.43
CA ARG A 266 -2.19 -16.10 -8.62
C ARG A 266 -1.50 -15.37 -9.76
#